data_9766b01275e09af8ba87d71b9b4ceea5
#
_entry.id   9766b01275e09af8ba87d71b9b4ceea5
#
_cell.length_a   1.000
_cell.length_b   1.000
_cell.length_c   1.000
_cell.angle_alpha   90.00
_cell.angle_beta   90.00
_cell.angle_gamma   90.00
#
_symmetry.space_group_name_H-M   'P 1'
#
loop_
_entity.id
_entity.type
_entity.pdbx_description
1 polymer ?
#
loop_
_entity_poly.entity_id
_entity_poly.type
_entity_poly.pdbx_seq_one_letter_code
_entity_poly.pdbx_strand_id
1 'polypeptide(L)'
;MRLLSAAALAITTAIASAQTPPPVGTPVLLPPSATTPAPVIPLQPVPPMAPAVRPTGNAATVNGYVIPEVAVYRALRQFPPSEHAVARKEILNHLVDNTLIDQYLNLLKVTVESTEVEKLIADLKAELAKATPTPKDYAKELESMMLTEVEFRAEVSAQMKWDKFVKAQATDANLKTLYDQSPMVFDGSLVRCRHILLATSPDATTKATIVASMRKLKTDLESQAATAAATLPPTADPLTKQQTIGTKLEELFAETAKKSSTCPSSKDGGNLDFFPRVGAMVEPFSKVAFELPQYGMSDVVETEFGLHLILVTARKPGTMKPFDQVKDDVRSLYAFRLREAVVAQMKPKAQIVVTPANPVSTAGGVSGR
;
A
#
# COMPACT_ATOMS: atom_id res chain seq x y z
N MET A 1 -2.71 6.82 22.21
CA MET A 1 -3.32 6.90 20.84
C MET A 1 -2.57 6.14 19.77
N ARG A 2 -1.24 6.12 19.75
CA ARG A 2 -0.48 5.39 18.71
C ARG A 2 -0.67 3.87 18.69
N LEU A 3 -0.89 3.21 19.83
CA LEU A 3 -1.07 1.75 19.90
C LEU A 3 -2.47 1.26 19.51
N LEU A 4 -3.54 1.98 19.89
CA LEU A 4 -4.90 1.67 19.43
C LEU A 4 -5.06 1.99 17.93
N SER A 5 -4.33 3.00 17.42
CA SER A 5 -4.23 3.28 16.00
C SER A 5 -3.32 2.30 15.26
N ALA A 6 -2.30 1.69 15.91
CA ALA A 6 -1.34 0.83 15.24
C ALA A 6 -1.96 -0.51 14.78
N ALA A 7 -2.85 -1.12 15.57
CA ALA A 7 -3.57 -2.32 15.14
C ALA A 7 -4.54 -2.01 13.98
N ALA A 8 -5.10 -0.81 13.93
CA ALA A 8 -5.91 -0.31 12.81
C ALA A 8 -5.06 0.30 11.68
N LEU A 9 -3.93 0.95 12.02
CA LEU A 9 -3.08 1.71 11.10
C LEU A 9 -2.12 0.80 10.29
N ALA A 10 -1.72 -0.37 10.83
CA ALA A 10 -0.89 -1.31 10.09
C ALA A 10 -1.61 -1.88 8.85
N ILE A 11 -2.95 -1.94 8.89
CA ILE A 11 -3.76 -2.34 7.72
C ILE A 11 -3.90 -1.17 6.74
N THR A 12 -4.01 0.07 7.25
CA THR A 12 -4.20 1.27 6.42
C THR A 12 -2.95 1.61 5.60
N THR A 13 -1.74 1.42 6.16
CA THR A 13 -0.49 1.71 5.45
C THR A 13 -0.20 0.71 4.32
N ALA A 14 -0.60 -0.56 4.46
CA ALA A 14 -0.41 -1.55 3.39
C ALA A 14 -1.35 -1.33 2.19
N ILE A 15 -2.56 -0.81 2.44
CA ILE A 15 -3.58 -0.59 1.40
C ILE A 15 -3.52 0.85 0.84
N ALA A 16 -3.13 1.84 1.65
CA ALA A 16 -2.94 3.22 1.20
C ALA A 16 -1.78 3.36 0.19
N SER A 17 -0.83 2.41 0.17
CA SER A 17 0.24 2.37 -0.84
C SER A 17 -0.26 2.02 -2.26
N ALA A 18 -1.52 1.61 -2.41
CA ALA A 18 -2.14 1.30 -3.70
C ALA A 18 -2.97 2.46 -4.28
N GLN A 19 -3.18 3.55 -3.52
CA GLN A 19 -3.91 4.71 -4.00
C GLN A 19 -2.94 5.86 -4.31
N THR A 20 -3.08 6.45 -5.49
CA THR A 20 -2.37 7.67 -5.87
C THR A 20 -2.66 8.79 -4.85
N PRO A 21 -1.65 9.51 -4.34
CA PRO A 21 -1.90 10.65 -3.47
C PRO A 21 -2.70 11.72 -4.23
N PRO A 22 -3.63 12.44 -3.56
CA PRO A 22 -4.32 13.54 -4.18
C PRO A 22 -3.33 14.63 -4.59
N PRO A 23 -3.56 15.34 -5.69
CA PRO A 23 -2.66 16.39 -6.15
C PRO A 23 -2.57 17.50 -5.09
N VAL A 24 -1.36 17.81 -4.66
CA VAL A 24 -1.08 18.96 -3.80
C VAL A 24 -1.22 20.20 -4.66
N GLY A 25 -2.39 20.83 -4.60
CA GLY A 25 -2.64 22.11 -5.25
C GLY A 25 -1.82 23.23 -4.59
N THR A 26 -1.03 23.93 -5.38
CA THR A 26 -0.46 25.22 -5.00
C THR A 26 -1.57 26.20 -4.66
N PRO A 27 -1.46 27.01 -3.59
CA PRO A 27 -2.47 28.02 -3.27
C PRO A 27 -2.44 29.14 -4.32
N VAL A 28 -3.43 29.15 -5.20
CA VAL A 28 -3.71 30.30 -6.05
C VAL A 28 -4.60 31.26 -5.25
N LEU A 29 -4.06 32.41 -4.91
CA LEU A 29 -4.83 33.51 -4.34
C LEU A 29 -5.81 34.06 -5.42
N LEU A 30 -7.08 33.71 -5.25
CA LEU A 30 -8.17 34.36 -6.01
C LEU A 30 -8.69 35.57 -5.25
N PRO A 31 -9.05 36.67 -5.95
CA PRO A 31 -9.65 37.86 -5.33
C PRO A 31 -11.04 37.54 -4.78
N PRO A 32 -11.52 38.28 -3.76
CA PRO A 32 -12.79 37.99 -3.11
C PRO A 32 -13.97 38.25 -4.03
N SER A 33 -14.62 37.20 -4.49
CA SER A 33 -15.94 37.32 -5.15
C SER A 33 -17.03 37.32 -4.07
N ALA A 34 -17.86 38.33 -4.15
CA ALA A 34 -19.05 38.44 -3.30
C ALA A 34 -19.99 37.26 -3.53
N THR A 35 -20.10 36.39 -2.57
CA THR A 35 -21.03 35.25 -2.57
C THR A 35 -22.25 35.54 -1.76
N THR A 36 -23.40 35.56 -2.42
CA THR A 36 -24.72 35.46 -1.79
C THR A 36 -24.81 34.18 -0.99
N PRO A 37 -25.28 34.17 0.27
CA PRO A 37 -25.37 32.94 1.04
C PRO A 37 -26.36 31.98 0.41
N ALA A 38 -25.91 30.77 0.10
CA ALA A 38 -26.78 29.67 -0.30
C ALA A 38 -27.72 29.27 0.85
N PRO A 39 -28.96 28.81 0.56
CA PRO A 39 -29.90 28.43 1.59
C PRO A 39 -29.32 27.24 2.40
N VAL A 40 -29.28 27.44 3.72
CA VAL A 40 -28.88 26.39 4.68
C VAL A 40 -29.99 25.34 4.69
N ILE A 41 -29.74 24.21 4.06
CA ILE A 41 -30.59 23.01 4.19
C ILE A 41 -30.36 22.49 5.62
N PRO A 42 -31.38 22.37 6.48
CA PRO A 42 -31.22 21.81 7.81
C PRO A 42 -30.73 20.35 7.65
N LEU A 43 -29.55 20.04 8.18
CA LEU A 43 -29.08 18.66 8.34
C LEU A 43 -30.10 17.93 9.23
N GLN A 44 -30.88 17.03 8.62
CA GLN A 44 -31.71 16.13 9.41
C GLN A 44 -30.80 15.32 10.33
N PRO A 45 -31.15 15.15 11.62
CA PRO A 45 -30.38 14.31 12.51
C PRO A 45 -30.34 12.89 11.91
N VAL A 46 -29.12 12.43 11.61
CA VAL A 46 -28.90 11.04 11.20
C VAL A 46 -29.41 10.16 12.35
N PRO A 47 -30.38 9.26 12.10
CA PRO A 47 -30.88 8.39 13.14
C PRO A 47 -29.69 7.62 13.74
N PRO A 48 -29.62 7.40 15.07
CA PRO A 48 -28.57 6.64 15.68
C PRO A 48 -28.49 5.28 15.00
N MET A 49 -27.36 4.99 14.34
CA MET A 49 -27.12 3.69 13.76
C MET A 49 -27.27 2.64 14.84
N ALA A 50 -28.13 1.66 14.64
CA ALA A 50 -28.22 0.51 15.52
C ALA A 50 -26.82 -0.07 15.76
N PRO A 51 -26.50 -0.51 16.99
CA PRO A 51 -25.17 -1.04 17.29
C PRO A 51 -24.86 -2.14 16.26
N ALA A 52 -23.75 -1.99 15.56
CA ALA A 52 -23.37 -2.91 14.50
C ALA A 52 -23.18 -4.31 15.12
N VAL A 53 -23.96 -5.28 14.68
CA VAL A 53 -23.86 -6.65 15.17
C VAL A 53 -22.48 -7.19 14.84
N ARG A 54 -21.76 -7.67 15.85
CA ARG A 54 -20.44 -8.29 15.68
C ARG A 54 -20.56 -9.52 14.78
N PRO A 55 -19.89 -9.56 13.62
CA PRO A 55 -19.94 -10.72 12.76
C PRO A 55 -19.36 -11.97 13.44
N THR A 56 -19.99 -13.11 13.20
CA THR A 56 -19.54 -14.42 13.69
C THR A 56 -19.02 -15.27 12.51
N GLY A 57 -18.29 -16.33 12.83
CA GLY A 57 -17.74 -17.25 11.83
C GLY A 57 -16.28 -16.99 11.50
N ASN A 58 -15.78 -17.79 10.56
CA ASN A 58 -14.37 -17.81 10.16
C ASN A 58 -14.22 -17.23 8.77
N ALA A 59 -13.31 -16.28 8.60
CA ALA A 59 -12.96 -15.74 7.29
C ALA A 59 -11.91 -16.59 6.57
N ALA A 60 -10.99 -17.18 7.33
CA ALA A 60 -9.98 -18.10 6.82
C ALA A 60 -9.41 -19.00 7.92
N THR A 61 -8.65 -20.03 7.53
CA THR A 61 -7.76 -20.76 8.44
C THR A 61 -6.37 -20.85 7.85
N VAL A 62 -5.34 -20.80 8.71
CA VAL A 62 -3.93 -20.88 8.33
C VAL A 62 -3.26 -21.94 9.21
N ASN A 63 -2.93 -23.11 8.64
CA ASN A 63 -2.38 -24.25 9.40
C ASN A 63 -3.27 -24.65 10.60
N GLY A 64 -4.61 -24.57 10.42
CA GLY A 64 -5.59 -24.81 11.47
C GLY A 64 -5.89 -23.64 12.41
N TYR A 65 -5.14 -22.56 12.37
CA TYR A 65 -5.45 -21.34 13.13
C TYR A 65 -6.55 -20.53 12.42
N VAL A 66 -7.55 -20.13 13.20
CA VAL A 66 -8.73 -19.43 12.68
C VAL A 66 -8.47 -17.92 12.59
N ILE A 67 -8.77 -17.33 11.44
CA ILE A 67 -8.95 -15.90 11.26
C ILE A 67 -10.44 -15.61 11.32
N PRO A 68 -10.95 -14.92 12.36
CA PRO A 68 -12.39 -14.71 12.53
C PRO A 68 -12.91 -13.64 11.57
N GLU A 69 -14.18 -13.79 11.15
CA GLU A 69 -14.83 -12.83 10.25
C GLU A 69 -14.87 -11.41 10.81
N VAL A 70 -14.99 -11.26 12.14
CA VAL A 70 -14.96 -9.95 12.81
C VAL A 70 -13.66 -9.19 12.58
N ALA A 71 -12.51 -9.87 12.42
CA ALA A 71 -11.24 -9.21 12.14
C ALA A 71 -11.24 -8.56 10.75
N VAL A 72 -11.82 -9.26 9.76
CA VAL A 72 -11.99 -8.73 8.41
C VAL A 72 -12.98 -7.57 8.39
N TYR A 73 -14.14 -7.74 9.04
CA TYR A 73 -15.17 -6.73 9.12
C TYR A 73 -14.67 -5.44 9.79
N ARG A 74 -13.91 -5.56 10.86
CA ARG A 74 -13.28 -4.44 11.58
C ARG A 74 -12.40 -3.60 10.66
N ALA A 75 -11.59 -4.25 9.83
CA ALA A 75 -10.74 -3.58 8.86
C ALA A 75 -11.55 -2.96 7.71
N LEU A 76 -12.59 -3.64 7.22
CA LEU A 76 -13.47 -3.14 6.16
C LEU A 76 -14.21 -1.85 6.53
N ARG A 77 -14.50 -1.60 7.81
CA ARG A 77 -15.15 -0.36 8.27
C ARG A 77 -14.38 0.92 7.90
N GLN A 78 -13.12 0.81 7.54
CA GLN A 78 -12.29 1.94 7.14
C GLN A 78 -12.44 2.28 5.65
N PHE A 79 -13.16 1.47 4.89
CA PHE A 79 -13.35 1.60 3.45
C PHE A 79 -14.82 1.89 3.11
N PRO A 80 -15.08 2.65 2.03
CA PRO A 80 -16.44 2.82 1.55
C PRO A 80 -17.01 1.46 1.07
N PRO A 81 -18.33 1.22 1.22
CA PRO A 81 -18.95 -0.06 0.87
C PRO A 81 -18.70 -0.52 -0.57
N SER A 82 -18.53 0.42 -1.52
CA SER A 82 -18.21 0.13 -2.92
C SER A 82 -16.85 -0.56 -3.11
N GLU A 83 -15.93 -0.41 -2.17
CA GLU A 83 -14.57 -0.96 -2.22
C GLU A 83 -14.43 -2.26 -1.40
N HIS A 84 -15.46 -2.65 -0.64
CA HIS A 84 -15.37 -3.78 0.28
C HIS A 84 -14.97 -5.10 -0.40
N ALA A 85 -15.40 -5.35 -1.63
CA ALA A 85 -15.05 -6.59 -2.33
C ALA A 85 -13.55 -6.69 -2.62
N VAL A 86 -12.93 -5.59 -3.04
CA VAL A 86 -11.49 -5.51 -3.31
C VAL A 86 -10.71 -5.48 -2.01
N ALA A 87 -11.08 -4.60 -1.08
CA ALA A 87 -10.42 -4.44 0.20
C ALA A 87 -10.44 -5.73 1.04
N ARG A 88 -11.52 -6.52 0.97
CA ARG A 88 -11.61 -7.81 1.68
C ARG A 88 -10.48 -8.75 1.31
N LYS A 89 -10.13 -8.86 0.04
CA LYS A 89 -9.05 -9.74 -0.43
C LYS A 89 -7.72 -9.33 0.16
N GLU A 90 -7.42 -8.03 0.11
CA GLU A 90 -6.16 -7.48 0.65
C GLU A 90 -6.08 -7.61 2.18
N ILE A 91 -7.20 -7.35 2.88
CA ILE A 91 -7.29 -7.54 4.33
C ILE A 91 -7.05 -9.01 4.70
N LEU A 92 -7.66 -9.95 3.98
CA LEU A 92 -7.45 -11.38 4.22
C LEU A 92 -5.98 -11.77 3.99
N ASN A 93 -5.37 -11.33 2.91
CA ASN A 93 -3.95 -11.57 2.65
C ASN A 93 -3.08 -11.06 3.81
N HIS A 94 -3.34 -9.84 4.27
CA HIS A 94 -2.61 -9.25 5.39
C HIS A 94 -2.79 -10.03 6.70
N LEU A 95 -4.02 -10.46 7.01
CA LEU A 95 -4.30 -11.25 8.22
C LEU A 95 -3.66 -12.65 8.14
N VAL A 96 -3.65 -13.27 6.97
CA VAL A 96 -2.93 -14.52 6.71
C VAL A 96 -1.43 -14.34 6.95
N ASP A 97 -0.84 -13.28 6.41
CA ASP A 97 0.58 -12.98 6.57
C ASP A 97 0.94 -12.72 8.04
N ASN A 98 0.09 -11.99 8.79
CA ASN A 98 0.26 -11.80 10.24
C ASN A 98 0.23 -13.13 11.01
N THR A 99 -0.70 -14.01 10.65
CA THR A 99 -0.82 -15.33 11.28
C THR A 99 0.44 -16.18 11.00
N LEU A 100 0.95 -16.16 9.78
CA LEU A 100 2.19 -16.86 9.41
C LEU A 100 3.41 -16.32 10.16
N ILE A 101 3.48 -15.00 10.34
CA ILE A 101 4.56 -14.37 11.12
C ILE A 101 4.48 -14.79 12.58
N ASP A 102 3.30 -14.77 13.22
CA ASP A 102 3.18 -15.23 14.61
C ASP A 102 3.55 -16.71 14.75
N GLN A 103 3.15 -17.57 13.80
CA GLN A 103 3.56 -18.97 13.76
C GLN A 103 5.08 -19.12 13.63
N TYR A 104 5.73 -18.32 12.78
CA TYR A 104 7.19 -18.29 12.62
C TYR A 104 7.89 -17.89 13.92
N LEU A 105 7.41 -16.84 14.58
CA LEU A 105 7.96 -16.39 15.86
C LEU A 105 7.79 -17.42 16.96
N ASN A 106 6.66 -18.13 16.97
CA ASN A 106 6.42 -19.24 17.91
C ASN A 106 7.38 -20.42 17.66
N LEU A 107 7.67 -20.77 16.40
CA LEU A 107 8.69 -21.77 16.04
C LEU A 107 10.08 -21.36 16.54
N LEU A 108 10.42 -20.08 16.47
CA LEU A 108 11.67 -19.54 17.00
C LEU A 108 11.67 -19.34 18.52
N LYS A 109 10.56 -19.70 19.21
CA LYS A 109 10.37 -19.50 20.65
C LYS A 109 10.57 -18.05 21.11
N VAL A 110 10.19 -17.09 20.27
CA VAL A 110 10.15 -15.68 20.66
C VAL A 110 8.97 -15.49 21.61
N THR A 111 9.27 -15.19 22.88
CA THR A 111 8.26 -15.05 23.94
C THR A 111 8.18 -13.61 24.43
N VAL A 112 7.00 -13.25 24.91
CA VAL A 112 6.70 -12.02 25.65
C VAL A 112 6.11 -12.42 26.99
N GLU A 113 6.67 -11.89 28.06
CA GLU A 113 6.16 -12.14 29.39
C GLU A 113 4.81 -11.49 29.59
N SER A 114 3.91 -12.15 30.31
CA SER A 114 2.57 -11.58 30.59
C SER A 114 2.66 -10.24 31.29
N THR A 115 3.64 -10.04 32.17
CA THR A 115 3.89 -8.78 32.87
C THR A 115 4.22 -7.62 31.92
N GLU A 116 4.88 -7.88 30.79
CA GLU A 116 5.18 -6.86 29.77
C GLU A 116 3.89 -6.41 29.05
N VAL A 117 3.00 -7.37 28.74
CA VAL A 117 1.69 -7.09 28.13
C VAL A 117 0.80 -6.32 29.11
N GLU A 118 0.76 -6.74 30.38
CA GLU A 118 0.00 -6.03 31.44
C GLU A 118 0.46 -4.59 31.61
N LYS A 119 1.78 -4.38 31.66
CA LYS A 119 2.33 -3.03 31.77
C LYS A 119 1.90 -2.14 30.63
N LEU A 120 2.03 -2.63 29.39
CA LEU A 120 1.64 -1.86 28.19
C LEU A 120 0.14 -1.53 28.19
N ILE A 121 -0.71 -2.45 28.62
CA ILE A 121 -2.16 -2.22 28.74
C ILE A 121 -2.45 -1.21 29.84
N ALA A 122 -1.75 -1.27 30.99
CA ALA A 122 -1.90 -0.31 32.06
C ALA A 122 -1.49 1.11 31.63
N ASP A 123 -0.36 1.23 30.91
CA ASP A 123 0.10 2.51 30.35
C ASP A 123 -0.94 3.07 29.35
N LEU A 124 -1.50 2.22 28.48
CA LEU A 124 -2.55 2.63 27.55
C LEU A 124 -3.83 3.10 28.27
N LYS A 125 -4.29 2.38 29.31
CA LYS A 125 -5.44 2.80 30.12
C LYS A 125 -5.20 4.18 30.76
N ALA A 126 -3.97 4.40 31.25
CA ALA A 126 -3.59 5.68 31.84
C ALA A 126 -3.56 6.83 30.80
N GLU A 127 -3.10 6.56 29.57
CA GLU A 127 -3.13 7.52 28.48
C GLU A 127 -4.55 7.86 28.03
N LEU A 128 -5.42 6.86 27.90
CA LEU A 128 -6.83 7.07 27.53
C LEU A 128 -7.57 7.91 28.58
N ALA A 129 -7.34 7.65 29.87
CA ALA A 129 -7.93 8.42 30.96
C ALA A 129 -7.49 9.90 30.98
N LYS A 130 -6.32 10.22 30.39
CA LYS A 130 -5.78 11.58 30.25
C LYS A 130 -6.09 12.22 28.89
N ALA A 131 -6.78 11.53 27.99
CA ALA A 131 -7.04 12.03 26.65
C ALA A 131 -7.86 13.33 26.67
N THR A 132 -7.47 14.28 25.83
CA THR A 132 -8.17 15.56 25.63
C THR A 132 -8.79 15.60 24.24
N PRO A 133 -9.93 16.26 24.02
CA PRO A 133 -10.69 17.06 24.98
C PRO A 133 -11.50 16.25 26.01
N THR A 134 -11.70 14.94 25.82
CA THR A 134 -12.51 14.10 26.69
C THR A 134 -11.75 12.83 27.05
N PRO A 135 -11.65 12.47 28.35
CA PRO A 135 -11.15 11.18 28.77
C PRO A 135 -11.91 10.03 28.11
N LYS A 136 -11.17 8.98 27.74
CA LYS A 136 -11.71 7.81 27.05
C LYS A 136 -11.69 6.61 27.97
N ASP A 137 -12.78 5.86 27.96
CA ASP A 137 -12.91 4.60 28.68
C ASP A 137 -12.32 3.46 27.82
N TYR A 138 -11.39 2.71 28.37
CA TYR A 138 -10.71 1.63 27.68
C TYR A 138 -11.66 0.53 27.18
N ALA A 139 -12.64 0.12 27.99
CA ALA A 139 -13.58 -0.93 27.61
C ALA A 139 -14.48 -0.47 26.47
N LYS A 140 -14.94 0.79 26.50
CA LYS A 140 -15.72 1.39 25.41
C LYS A 140 -14.90 1.54 24.13
N GLU A 141 -13.61 1.84 24.23
CA GLU A 141 -12.73 1.90 23.05
C GLU A 141 -12.59 0.50 22.42
N LEU A 142 -12.41 -0.55 23.24
CA LEU A 142 -12.37 -1.93 22.71
C LEU A 142 -13.71 -2.32 22.06
N GLU A 143 -14.83 -2.01 22.72
CA GLU A 143 -16.17 -2.26 22.17
C GLU A 143 -16.38 -1.54 20.83
N SER A 144 -15.99 -0.26 20.76
CA SER A 144 -16.08 0.53 19.53
C SER A 144 -15.29 -0.08 18.37
N MET A 145 -14.18 -0.76 18.69
CA MET A 145 -13.34 -1.49 17.74
C MET A 145 -13.78 -2.95 17.53
N MET A 146 -14.85 -3.38 18.19
CA MET A 146 -15.30 -4.79 18.17
C MET A 146 -14.22 -5.78 18.63
N LEU A 147 -13.40 -5.38 19.59
CA LEU A 147 -12.38 -6.21 20.24
C LEU A 147 -12.83 -6.65 21.62
N THR A 148 -12.58 -7.91 21.94
CA THR A 148 -12.56 -8.38 23.31
C THR A 148 -11.21 -8.10 23.94
N GLU A 149 -11.16 -8.06 25.28
CA GLU A 149 -9.89 -7.93 26.02
C GLU A 149 -8.90 -9.04 25.65
N VAL A 150 -9.39 -10.27 25.44
CA VAL A 150 -8.56 -11.43 25.07
C VAL A 150 -7.96 -11.26 23.68
N GLU A 151 -8.75 -10.81 22.69
CA GLU A 151 -8.27 -10.56 21.34
C GLU A 151 -7.25 -9.42 21.32
N PHE A 152 -7.53 -8.35 22.04
CA PHE A 152 -6.60 -7.22 22.11
C PHE A 152 -5.26 -7.63 22.73
N ARG A 153 -5.26 -8.42 23.80
CA ARG A 153 -4.05 -8.95 24.43
C ARG A 153 -3.25 -9.85 23.48
N ALA A 154 -3.94 -10.68 22.71
CA ALA A 154 -3.30 -11.53 21.71
C ALA A 154 -2.64 -10.69 20.60
N GLU A 155 -3.33 -9.66 20.08
CA GLU A 155 -2.80 -8.74 19.09
C GLU A 155 -1.57 -7.97 19.62
N VAL A 156 -1.64 -7.45 20.86
CA VAL A 156 -0.51 -6.78 21.53
C VAL A 156 0.67 -7.74 21.70
N SER A 157 0.41 -8.94 22.17
CA SER A 157 1.47 -9.95 22.37
C SER A 157 2.17 -10.31 21.04
N ALA A 158 1.41 -10.50 19.96
CA ALA A 158 1.96 -10.77 18.64
C ALA A 158 2.83 -9.61 18.13
N GLN A 159 2.36 -8.37 18.30
CA GLN A 159 3.15 -7.18 17.93
C GLN A 159 4.43 -7.08 18.75
N MET A 160 4.37 -7.30 20.07
CA MET A 160 5.55 -7.26 20.94
C MET A 160 6.57 -8.36 20.60
N LYS A 161 6.12 -9.56 20.23
CA LYS A 161 7.02 -10.62 19.72
C LYS A 161 7.74 -10.16 18.45
N TRP A 162 6.98 -9.55 17.51
CA TRP A 162 7.56 -9.01 16.29
C TRP A 162 8.60 -7.93 16.58
N ASP A 163 8.29 -6.97 17.45
CA ASP A 163 9.20 -5.90 17.82
C ASP A 163 10.48 -6.41 18.47
N LYS A 164 10.37 -7.41 19.37
CA LYS A 164 11.53 -8.09 19.96
C LYS A 164 12.39 -8.77 18.90
N PHE A 165 11.74 -9.47 17.96
CA PHE A 165 12.46 -10.16 16.88
C PHE A 165 13.17 -9.15 15.97
N VAL A 166 12.48 -8.10 15.52
CA VAL A 166 13.10 -7.04 14.71
C VAL A 166 14.26 -6.40 15.47
N LYS A 167 14.08 -6.07 16.74
CA LYS A 167 15.15 -5.47 17.55
C LYS A 167 16.40 -6.36 17.65
N ALA A 168 16.21 -7.68 17.76
CA ALA A 168 17.32 -8.63 17.80
C ALA A 168 18.03 -8.76 16.45
N GLN A 169 17.29 -8.66 15.33
CA GLN A 169 17.84 -8.80 13.98
C GLN A 169 18.43 -7.47 13.44
N ALA A 170 17.84 -6.33 13.80
CA ALA A 170 18.21 -5.00 13.33
C ALA A 170 19.44 -4.44 14.10
N THR A 171 20.52 -5.20 14.09
CA THR A 171 21.80 -4.74 14.64
C THR A 171 22.36 -3.58 13.81
N ASP A 172 23.21 -2.74 14.39
CA ASP A 172 23.82 -1.61 13.68
C ASP A 172 24.61 -2.07 12.43
N ALA A 173 25.24 -3.25 12.49
CA ALA A 173 25.93 -3.83 11.35
C ALA A 173 24.94 -4.18 10.20
N ASN A 174 23.81 -4.83 10.52
CA ASN A 174 22.79 -5.20 9.54
C ASN A 174 22.11 -3.95 8.95
N LEU A 175 21.81 -2.97 9.78
CA LEU A 175 21.24 -1.69 9.33
C LEU A 175 22.21 -0.94 8.42
N LYS A 176 23.50 -0.88 8.80
CA LYS A 176 24.52 -0.22 7.97
C LYS A 176 24.70 -0.92 6.63
N THR A 177 24.68 -2.24 6.62
CA THR A 177 24.72 -3.04 5.37
C THR A 177 23.53 -2.71 4.46
N LEU A 178 22.31 -2.66 5.01
CA LEU A 178 21.12 -2.29 4.24
C LEU A 178 21.19 -0.87 3.68
N TYR A 179 21.66 0.08 4.50
CA TYR A 179 21.85 1.47 4.09
C TYR A 179 22.83 1.57 2.91
N ASP A 180 24.01 0.93 3.01
CA ASP A 180 25.03 0.97 1.97
C ASP A 180 24.58 0.31 0.66
N GLN A 181 23.73 -0.73 0.75
CA GLN A 181 23.17 -1.42 -0.41
C GLN A 181 21.94 -0.75 -1.01
N SER A 182 21.41 0.30 -0.39
CA SER A 182 20.15 0.91 -0.81
C SER A 182 20.23 2.45 -0.89
N PRO A 183 21.25 3.03 -1.58
CA PRO A 183 21.46 4.47 -1.58
C PRO A 183 20.25 5.26 -2.08
N MET A 184 19.58 4.80 -3.15
CA MET A 184 18.41 5.48 -3.73
C MET A 184 17.17 5.50 -2.82
N VAL A 185 17.18 4.74 -1.71
CA VAL A 185 16.10 4.78 -0.72
C VAL A 185 16.30 5.94 0.25
N PHE A 186 17.57 6.26 0.58
CA PHE A 186 17.91 7.17 1.66
C PHE A 186 18.49 8.52 1.19
N ASP A 187 18.67 8.70 -0.11
CA ASP A 187 19.16 9.95 -0.71
C ASP A 187 18.05 10.98 -0.95
N GLY A 188 16.77 10.57 -0.85
CA GLY A 188 15.62 11.43 -1.13
C GLY A 188 15.38 11.68 -2.63
N SER A 189 16.00 10.90 -3.51
CA SER A 189 15.73 10.95 -4.95
C SER A 189 14.27 10.60 -5.26
N LEU A 190 13.75 11.22 -6.31
CA LEU A 190 12.39 11.00 -6.80
C LEU A 190 12.39 10.69 -8.29
N VAL A 191 11.46 9.85 -8.70
CA VAL A 191 11.24 9.50 -10.11
C VAL A 191 9.80 9.83 -10.49
N ARG A 192 9.60 10.40 -11.67
CA ARG A 192 8.28 10.56 -12.29
C ARG A 192 8.17 9.62 -13.47
N CYS A 193 7.08 8.88 -13.52
CA CYS A 193 6.82 7.89 -14.57
C CYS A 193 5.45 8.08 -15.19
N ARG A 194 5.30 7.53 -16.40
CA ARG A 194 4.03 7.08 -16.94
C ARG A 194 4.00 5.56 -16.96
N HIS A 195 2.82 4.96 -16.83
CA HIS A 195 2.67 3.52 -16.96
C HIS A 195 1.44 3.12 -17.76
N ILE A 196 1.52 1.95 -18.38
CA ILE A 196 0.39 1.23 -18.97
C ILE A 196 0.20 -0.04 -18.16
N LEU A 197 -0.97 -0.21 -17.57
CA LEU A 197 -1.35 -1.41 -16.82
C LEU A 197 -2.33 -2.23 -17.66
N LEU A 198 -2.04 -3.50 -17.83
CA LEU A 198 -2.99 -4.48 -18.36
C LEU A 198 -3.25 -5.56 -17.29
N ALA A 199 -4.51 -6.03 -17.24
CA ALA A 199 -4.85 -7.15 -16.37
C ALA A 199 -4.03 -8.40 -16.75
N THR A 200 -3.54 -9.13 -15.74
CA THR A 200 -2.93 -10.44 -15.96
C THR A 200 -4.00 -11.52 -16.06
N SER A 201 -3.62 -12.70 -16.55
CA SER A 201 -4.49 -13.89 -16.59
C SER A 201 -3.84 -15.01 -15.77
N PRO A 202 -4.62 -15.82 -15.05
CA PRO A 202 -4.13 -17.05 -14.43
C PRO A 202 -3.74 -18.13 -15.47
N ASP A 203 -4.31 -18.05 -16.69
CA ASP A 203 -3.94 -18.93 -17.78
C ASP A 203 -2.59 -18.50 -18.39
N ALA A 204 -1.62 -19.42 -18.35
CA ALA A 204 -0.25 -19.16 -18.78
C ALA A 204 -0.14 -18.75 -20.26
N THR A 205 -0.94 -19.33 -21.14
CA THR A 205 -0.95 -19.06 -22.59
C THR A 205 -1.47 -17.65 -22.85
N THR A 206 -2.60 -17.29 -22.22
CA THR A 206 -3.17 -15.95 -22.29
C THR A 206 -2.22 -14.90 -21.74
N LYS A 207 -1.59 -15.17 -20.60
CA LYS A 207 -0.57 -14.29 -20.01
C LYS A 207 0.60 -14.09 -20.95
N ALA A 208 1.15 -15.16 -21.55
CA ALA A 208 2.25 -15.08 -22.50
C ALA A 208 1.87 -14.22 -23.72
N THR A 209 0.64 -14.32 -24.22
CA THR A 209 0.13 -13.50 -25.33
C THR A 209 0.06 -12.02 -24.95
N ILE A 210 -0.39 -11.70 -23.74
CA ILE A 210 -0.43 -10.31 -23.24
C ILE A 210 1.01 -9.76 -23.15
N VAL A 211 1.94 -10.52 -22.55
CA VAL A 211 3.35 -10.12 -22.45
C VAL A 211 3.95 -9.86 -23.83
N ALA A 212 3.71 -10.73 -24.80
CA ALA A 212 4.20 -10.57 -26.18
C ALA A 212 3.63 -9.30 -26.85
N SER A 213 2.33 -9.03 -26.65
CA SER A 213 1.69 -7.81 -27.17
C SER A 213 2.23 -6.54 -26.53
N MET A 214 2.53 -6.56 -25.23
CA MET A 214 3.13 -5.42 -24.53
C MET A 214 4.58 -5.18 -24.99
N ARG A 215 5.37 -6.22 -25.23
CA ARG A 215 6.72 -6.10 -25.79
C ARG A 215 6.69 -5.51 -27.19
N LYS A 216 5.75 -5.98 -28.03
CA LYS A 216 5.54 -5.40 -29.36
C LYS A 216 5.18 -3.92 -29.25
N LEU A 217 4.25 -3.56 -28.36
CA LEU A 217 3.86 -2.18 -28.12
C LEU A 217 5.06 -1.31 -27.73
N LYS A 218 5.93 -1.80 -26.83
CA LYS A 218 7.19 -1.12 -26.49
C LYS A 218 8.02 -0.84 -27.73
N THR A 219 8.31 -1.86 -28.51
CA THR A 219 9.14 -1.74 -29.74
C THR A 219 8.51 -0.75 -30.74
N ASP A 220 7.19 -0.80 -30.92
CA ASP A 220 6.47 0.08 -31.82
C ASP A 220 6.57 1.55 -31.37
N LEU A 221 6.41 1.82 -30.07
CA LEU A 221 6.53 3.17 -29.49
C LEU A 221 7.95 3.71 -29.59
N GLU A 222 8.96 2.90 -29.27
CA GLU A 222 10.37 3.28 -29.38
C GLU A 222 10.75 3.58 -30.84
N SER A 223 10.31 2.76 -31.78
CA SER A 223 10.54 2.95 -33.21
C SER A 223 9.89 4.22 -33.74
N GLN A 224 8.61 4.45 -33.40
CA GLN A 224 7.90 5.68 -33.79
C GLN A 224 8.55 6.93 -33.19
N ALA A 225 8.99 6.89 -31.93
CA ALA A 225 9.66 8.01 -31.30
C ALA A 225 11.02 8.30 -31.94
N ALA A 226 11.76 7.27 -32.34
CA ALA A 226 13.06 7.42 -32.99
C ALA A 226 12.97 8.23 -34.32
N THR A 227 11.83 8.14 -35.03
CA THR A 227 11.62 8.90 -36.27
C THR A 227 11.62 10.42 -36.02
N ALA A 228 11.31 10.88 -34.82
CA ALA A 228 11.34 12.31 -34.48
C ALA A 228 12.75 12.90 -34.58
N ALA A 229 13.80 12.10 -34.34
CA ALA A 229 15.17 12.56 -34.50
C ALA A 229 15.55 12.80 -35.98
N ALA A 230 14.84 12.22 -36.92
CA ALA A 230 15.09 12.41 -38.34
C ALA A 230 14.72 13.84 -38.85
N THR A 231 13.91 14.55 -38.08
CA THR A 231 13.53 15.95 -38.38
C THR A 231 14.57 16.96 -37.91
N LEU A 232 15.56 16.52 -37.14
CA LEU A 232 16.63 17.37 -36.62
C LEU A 232 17.76 17.56 -37.66
N PRO A 233 18.46 18.69 -37.63
CA PRO A 233 19.68 18.86 -38.44
C PRO A 233 20.69 17.76 -38.14
N PRO A 234 21.47 17.31 -39.15
CA PRO A 234 22.53 16.30 -38.96
C PRO A 234 23.56 16.71 -37.88
N THR A 235 23.75 18.02 -37.69
CA THR A 235 24.65 18.60 -36.70
C THR A 235 24.09 18.70 -35.30
N ALA A 236 22.83 18.29 -35.09
CA ALA A 236 22.22 18.30 -33.73
C ALA A 236 23.03 17.42 -32.77
N ASP A 237 23.30 17.96 -31.59
CA ASP A 237 24.06 17.24 -30.56
C ASP A 237 23.28 16.04 -30.00
N PRO A 238 23.98 15.06 -29.40
CA PRO A 238 23.36 13.84 -28.89
C PRO A 238 22.27 14.09 -27.82
N LEU A 239 22.43 15.11 -26.97
CA LEU A 239 21.48 15.43 -25.91
C LEU A 239 20.17 15.95 -26.51
N THR A 240 20.26 16.87 -27.48
CA THR A 240 19.08 17.38 -28.22
C THR A 240 18.33 16.24 -28.91
N LYS A 241 19.05 15.31 -29.55
CA LYS A 241 18.45 14.12 -30.17
C LYS A 241 17.72 13.27 -29.13
N GLN A 242 18.35 12.98 -28.02
CA GLN A 242 17.77 12.17 -26.93
C GLN A 242 16.52 12.85 -26.35
N GLN A 243 16.56 14.15 -26.10
CA GLN A 243 15.42 14.90 -25.58
C GLN A 243 14.25 14.90 -26.57
N THR A 244 14.50 15.09 -27.86
CA THR A 244 13.47 15.07 -28.91
C THR A 244 12.79 13.71 -28.98
N ILE A 245 13.57 12.62 -29.02
CA ILE A 245 13.04 11.24 -29.00
C ILE A 245 12.25 11.02 -27.71
N GLY A 246 12.80 11.39 -26.56
CA GLY A 246 12.17 11.21 -25.26
C GLY A 246 10.85 11.92 -25.12
N THR A 247 10.75 13.19 -25.57
CA THR A 247 9.51 13.95 -25.58
C THR A 247 8.45 13.29 -26.48
N LYS A 248 8.88 12.84 -27.68
CA LYS A 248 7.96 12.15 -28.59
C LYS A 248 7.49 10.82 -28.02
N LEU A 249 8.40 10.07 -27.38
CA LEU A 249 8.06 8.83 -26.72
C LEU A 249 7.05 9.04 -25.58
N GLU A 250 7.20 10.10 -24.79
CA GLU A 250 6.25 10.46 -23.71
C GLU A 250 4.87 10.78 -24.27
N GLU A 251 4.76 11.53 -25.38
CA GLU A 251 3.50 11.82 -26.06
C GLU A 251 2.79 10.54 -26.53
N LEU A 252 3.50 9.70 -27.29
CA LEU A 252 2.97 8.44 -27.82
C LEU A 252 2.54 7.49 -26.72
N PHE A 253 3.36 7.41 -25.67
CA PHE A 253 3.05 6.57 -24.50
C PHE A 253 1.80 7.07 -23.77
N ALA A 254 1.66 8.38 -23.57
CA ALA A 254 0.50 8.97 -22.92
C ALA A 254 -0.80 8.72 -23.71
N GLU A 255 -0.77 8.86 -25.03
CA GLU A 255 -1.91 8.55 -25.91
C GLU A 255 -2.29 7.06 -25.83
N THR A 256 -1.29 6.19 -25.81
CA THR A 256 -1.48 4.74 -25.70
C THR A 256 -2.04 4.37 -24.35
N ALA A 257 -1.54 4.97 -23.26
CA ALA A 257 -2.06 4.76 -21.92
C ALA A 257 -3.53 5.15 -21.79
N LYS A 258 -3.94 6.27 -22.39
CA LYS A 258 -5.36 6.70 -22.45
C LYS A 258 -6.27 5.69 -23.11
N LYS A 259 -5.77 5.00 -24.14
CA LYS A 259 -6.54 4.04 -24.95
C LYS A 259 -6.58 2.63 -24.37
N SER A 260 -5.50 2.20 -23.73
CA SER A 260 -5.24 0.78 -23.45
C SER A 260 -5.03 0.45 -21.97
N SER A 261 -4.65 1.42 -21.12
CA SER A 261 -4.37 1.15 -19.73
C SER A 261 -5.64 0.99 -18.90
N THR A 262 -5.68 -0.05 -18.07
CA THR A 262 -6.78 -0.30 -17.12
C THR A 262 -6.64 0.46 -15.80
N CYS A 263 -5.51 1.13 -15.58
CA CYS A 263 -5.28 1.95 -14.38
C CYS A 263 -6.11 3.26 -14.43
N PRO A 264 -6.65 3.75 -13.31
CA PRO A 264 -7.31 5.06 -13.23
C PRO A 264 -6.46 6.22 -13.75
N SER A 265 -5.12 6.16 -13.62
CA SER A 265 -4.17 7.14 -14.18
C SER A 265 -4.19 7.22 -15.71
N SER A 266 -4.85 6.26 -16.40
CA SER A 266 -5.00 6.29 -17.88
C SER A 266 -5.61 7.59 -18.36
N LYS A 267 -6.53 8.20 -17.60
CA LYS A 267 -7.16 9.50 -17.92
C LYS A 267 -6.14 10.60 -18.09
N ASP A 268 -5.01 10.54 -17.35
CA ASP A 268 -3.88 11.46 -17.42
C ASP A 268 -2.67 10.87 -18.18
N GLY A 269 -2.93 9.98 -19.13
CA GLY A 269 -1.90 9.33 -19.92
C GLY A 269 -0.94 8.47 -19.11
N GLY A 270 -1.44 7.84 -18.04
CA GLY A 270 -0.66 6.97 -17.17
C GLY A 270 0.31 7.69 -16.23
N ASN A 271 0.21 9.02 -16.06
CA ASN A 271 1.09 9.80 -15.19
C ASN A 271 0.93 9.41 -13.73
N LEU A 272 2.06 9.26 -13.01
CA LEU A 272 2.13 8.87 -11.60
C LEU A 272 2.82 9.92 -10.72
N ASP A 273 3.07 11.11 -11.25
CA ASP A 273 3.82 12.15 -10.56
C ASP A 273 5.17 11.69 -9.98
N PHE A 274 5.81 12.53 -9.16
CA PHE A 274 7.07 12.18 -8.50
C PHE A 274 6.81 11.32 -7.27
N PHE A 275 7.51 10.18 -7.18
CA PHE A 275 7.44 9.29 -6.03
C PHE A 275 8.83 8.84 -5.58
N PRO A 276 8.99 8.53 -4.27
CA PRO A 276 10.23 8.00 -3.71
C PRO A 276 10.42 6.52 -4.03
N ARG A 277 11.63 6.01 -3.80
CA ARG A 277 11.99 4.61 -4.06
C ARG A 277 11.15 3.60 -3.26
N VAL A 278 10.70 3.96 -2.08
CA VAL A 278 9.94 3.09 -1.16
C VAL A 278 8.72 3.83 -0.63
N GLY A 279 7.62 3.11 -0.42
CA GLY A 279 6.42 3.58 0.28
C GLY A 279 5.31 4.14 -0.59
N ALA A 280 5.55 4.38 -1.88
CA ALA A 280 4.52 4.90 -2.79
C ALA A 280 4.04 3.88 -3.83
N MET A 281 4.95 3.05 -4.32
CA MET A 281 4.65 2.02 -5.32
C MET A 281 5.12 0.65 -4.81
N VAL A 282 4.53 -0.43 -5.34
CA VAL A 282 4.96 -1.80 -5.02
C VAL A 282 6.39 -2.05 -5.48
N GLU A 283 7.12 -2.89 -4.74
CA GLU A 283 8.56 -3.09 -4.89
C GLU A 283 8.99 -3.46 -6.34
N PRO A 284 8.33 -4.39 -7.06
CA PRO A 284 8.74 -4.71 -8.44
C PRO A 284 8.66 -3.51 -9.38
N PHE A 285 7.63 -2.67 -9.22
CA PHE A 285 7.45 -1.46 -10.02
C PHE A 285 8.51 -0.40 -9.69
N SER A 286 8.64 -0.10 -8.39
CA SER A 286 9.54 0.95 -7.89
C SER A 286 10.99 0.64 -8.21
N LYS A 287 11.41 -0.62 -8.04
CA LYS A 287 12.75 -1.09 -8.37
C LYS A 287 13.09 -0.78 -9.83
N VAL A 288 12.26 -1.21 -10.76
CA VAL A 288 12.48 -0.99 -12.20
C VAL A 288 12.47 0.49 -12.55
N ALA A 289 11.52 1.27 -12.01
CA ALA A 289 11.44 2.71 -12.28
C ALA A 289 12.72 3.45 -11.83
N PHE A 290 13.33 3.04 -10.72
CA PHE A 290 14.55 3.67 -10.22
C PHE A 290 15.84 3.21 -10.93
N GLU A 291 15.84 2.03 -11.56
CA GLU A 291 16.95 1.53 -12.36
C GLU A 291 16.99 2.14 -13.78
N LEU A 292 15.84 2.57 -14.31
CA LEU A 292 15.76 3.13 -15.67
C LEU A 292 16.31 4.56 -15.72
N PRO A 293 16.99 4.93 -16.82
CA PRO A 293 17.34 6.32 -17.08
C PRO A 293 16.10 7.15 -17.42
N GLN A 294 16.24 8.49 -17.43
CA GLN A 294 15.19 9.36 -17.97
C GLN A 294 14.92 9.01 -19.45
N TYR A 295 13.64 8.94 -19.80
CA TYR A 295 13.11 8.45 -21.08
C TYR A 295 13.37 6.95 -21.35
N GLY A 296 13.88 6.21 -20.37
CA GLY A 296 13.95 4.75 -20.45
C GLY A 296 12.58 4.11 -20.25
N MET A 297 12.27 3.10 -21.09
CA MET A 297 11.07 2.28 -20.99
C MET A 297 11.45 0.89 -20.49
N SER A 298 10.69 0.36 -19.53
CA SER A 298 10.90 -0.99 -18.97
C SER A 298 10.62 -2.10 -19.99
N ASP A 299 11.07 -3.32 -19.73
CA ASP A 299 10.35 -4.50 -20.19
C ASP A 299 9.07 -4.67 -19.38
N VAL A 300 8.29 -5.72 -19.66
CA VAL A 300 7.04 -5.99 -18.96
C VAL A 300 7.34 -6.33 -17.50
N VAL A 301 6.77 -5.54 -16.58
CA VAL A 301 6.91 -5.73 -15.13
C VAL A 301 5.62 -6.32 -14.59
N GLU A 302 5.72 -7.47 -13.92
CA GLU A 302 4.59 -8.10 -13.25
C GLU A 302 4.49 -7.63 -11.80
N THR A 303 3.27 -7.29 -11.40
CA THR A 303 2.92 -6.99 -10.02
C THR A 303 1.60 -7.69 -9.65
N GLU A 304 1.18 -7.59 -8.41
CA GLU A 304 -0.15 -8.05 -7.96
C GLU A 304 -1.33 -7.37 -8.68
N PHE A 305 -1.12 -6.17 -9.26
CA PHE A 305 -2.13 -5.42 -10.01
C PHE A 305 -2.22 -5.84 -11.48
N GLY A 306 -1.21 -6.52 -12.01
CA GLY A 306 -1.15 -6.94 -13.41
C GLY A 306 0.22 -6.74 -14.04
N LEU A 307 0.22 -6.53 -15.36
CA LEU A 307 1.40 -6.37 -16.19
C LEU A 307 1.58 -4.89 -16.56
N HIS A 308 2.77 -4.35 -16.33
CA HIS A 308 3.07 -2.94 -16.54
C HIS A 308 4.14 -2.74 -17.62
N LEU A 309 3.98 -1.69 -18.44
CA LEU A 309 5.09 -0.97 -19.07
C LEU A 309 5.30 0.34 -18.33
N ILE A 310 6.54 0.71 -18.05
CA ILE A 310 6.91 1.89 -17.27
C ILE A 310 7.83 2.76 -18.12
N LEU A 311 7.51 4.03 -18.26
CA LEU A 311 8.34 5.04 -18.91
C LEU A 311 8.74 6.10 -17.90
N VAL A 312 10.04 6.24 -17.61
CA VAL A 312 10.55 7.30 -16.74
C VAL A 312 10.60 8.62 -17.50
N THR A 313 9.86 9.61 -17.05
CA THR A 313 9.77 10.93 -17.72
C THR A 313 10.65 11.99 -17.08
N ALA A 314 10.89 11.89 -15.76
CA ALA A 314 11.79 12.80 -15.06
C ALA A 314 12.40 12.16 -13.82
N ARG A 315 13.56 12.69 -13.42
CA ARG A 315 14.25 12.31 -12.18
C ARG A 315 14.64 13.56 -11.41
N LYS A 316 14.46 13.53 -10.10
CA LYS A 316 15.05 14.49 -9.18
C LYS A 316 16.17 13.78 -8.43
N PRO A 317 17.44 14.17 -8.61
CA PRO A 317 18.53 13.56 -7.86
C PRO A 317 18.35 13.90 -6.39
N GLY A 318 18.74 12.97 -5.56
CA GLY A 318 18.82 13.15 -4.11
C GLY A 318 20.24 13.43 -3.64
N THR A 319 20.37 13.64 -2.35
CA THR A 319 21.65 13.75 -1.67
C THR A 319 21.68 12.75 -0.53
N MET A 320 22.69 11.87 -0.52
CA MET A 320 22.84 10.86 0.51
C MET A 320 22.94 11.48 1.90
N LYS A 321 21.99 11.14 2.77
CA LYS A 321 22.00 11.59 4.16
C LYS A 321 22.89 10.66 5.00
N PRO A 322 23.65 11.16 5.98
CA PRO A 322 24.42 10.33 6.90
C PRO A 322 23.56 9.25 7.57
N PHE A 323 24.11 8.06 7.76
CA PHE A 323 23.40 6.92 8.34
C PHE A 323 22.65 7.26 9.64
N ASP A 324 23.29 8.01 10.54
CA ASP A 324 22.70 8.36 11.84
C ASP A 324 21.44 9.23 11.71
N GLN A 325 21.32 10.01 10.64
CA GLN A 325 20.13 10.84 10.39
C GLN A 325 18.94 10.04 9.85
N VAL A 326 19.18 8.89 9.23
CA VAL A 326 18.17 8.04 8.60
C VAL A 326 18.05 6.65 9.26
N LYS A 327 18.72 6.45 10.39
CA LYS A 327 18.80 5.14 11.06
C LYS A 327 17.43 4.54 11.39
N ASP A 328 16.46 5.37 11.75
CA ASP A 328 15.10 4.90 12.03
C ASP A 328 14.34 4.53 10.74
N ASP A 329 14.57 5.25 9.64
CA ASP A 329 14.04 4.90 8.33
C ASP A 329 14.65 3.58 7.82
N VAL A 330 15.98 3.41 8.03
CA VAL A 330 16.67 2.15 7.70
C VAL A 330 16.12 0.99 8.52
N ARG A 331 15.86 1.21 9.82
CA ARG A 331 15.25 0.18 10.69
C ARG A 331 13.84 -0.18 10.23
N SER A 332 13.05 0.80 9.83
CA SER A 332 11.70 0.59 9.31
C SER A 332 11.71 -0.22 8.01
N LEU A 333 12.60 0.11 7.08
CA LEU A 333 12.80 -0.66 5.85
C LEU A 333 13.32 -2.07 6.14
N TYR A 334 14.24 -2.22 7.10
CA TYR A 334 14.74 -3.53 7.51
C TYR A 334 13.62 -4.41 8.06
N ALA A 335 12.79 -3.87 8.95
CA ALA A 335 11.63 -4.58 9.49
C ALA A 335 10.65 -4.98 8.40
N PHE A 336 10.39 -4.10 7.43
CA PHE A 336 9.53 -4.38 6.28
C PHE A 336 10.10 -5.56 5.44
N ARG A 337 11.36 -5.48 5.03
CA ARG A 337 12.00 -6.56 4.26
C ARG A 337 12.09 -7.89 5.02
N LEU A 338 12.32 -7.82 6.32
CA LEU A 338 12.33 -8.99 7.18
C LEU A 338 10.96 -9.66 7.21
N ARG A 339 9.88 -8.85 7.28
CA ARG A 339 8.51 -9.33 7.21
C ARG A 339 8.23 -10.04 5.88
N GLU A 340 8.59 -9.41 4.76
CA GLU A 340 8.43 -10.01 3.42
C GLU A 340 9.19 -11.35 3.31
N ALA A 341 10.43 -11.41 3.82
CA ALA A 341 11.24 -12.62 3.81
C ALA A 341 10.61 -13.75 4.62
N VAL A 342 10.07 -13.45 5.81
CA VAL A 342 9.37 -14.43 6.65
C VAL A 342 8.13 -14.95 5.94
N VAL A 343 7.31 -14.06 5.37
CA VAL A 343 6.11 -14.45 4.64
C VAL A 343 6.46 -15.29 3.41
N ALA A 344 7.45 -14.88 2.62
CA ALA A 344 7.91 -15.62 1.44
C ALA A 344 8.41 -17.02 1.80
N GLN A 345 9.00 -17.22 2.98
CA GLN A 345 9.45 -18.52 3.48
C GLN A 345 8.30 -19.40 3.97
N MET A 346 7.31 -18.82 4.62
CA MET A 346 6.22 -19.54 5.30
C MET A 346 5.05 -19.86 4.36
N LYS A 347 4.64 -18.91 3.53
CA LYS A 347 3.41 -18.97 2.73
C LYS A 347 3.34 -20.16 1.77
N PRO A 348 4.42 -20.53 1.04
CA PRO A 348 4.39 -21.68 0.14
C PRO A 348 4.18 -23.05 0.83
N LYS A 349 4.44 -23.13 2.13
CA LYS A 349 4.34 -24.36 2.95
C LYS A 349 3.06 -24.39 3.78
N ALA A 350 2.28 -23.32 3.78
CA ALA A 350 1.12 -23.16 4.63
C ALA A 350 -0.14 -23.76 4.00
N GLN A 351 -0.97 -24.39 4.81
CA GLN A 351 -2.32 -24.76 4.45
C GLN A 351 -3.25 -23.58 4.73
N ILE A 352 -3.66 -22.89 3.67
CA ILE A 352 -4.52 -21.70 3.76
C ILE A 352 -5.88 -22.05 3.14
N VAL A 353 -6.95 -21.93 3.93
CA VAL A 353 -8.33 -22.13 3.47
C VAL A 353 -9.11 -20.84 3.71
N VAL A 354 -9.55 -20.20 2.64
CA VAL A 354 -10.37 -18.99 2.70
C VAL A 354 -11.84 -19.37 2.63
N THR A 355 -12.62 -18.89 3.58
CA THR A 355 -14.07 -19.09 3.60
C THR A 355 -14.73 -18.02 2.71
N PRO A 356 -15.62 -18.40 1.78
CA PRO A 356 -16.39 -17.44 1.02
C PRO A 356 -17.16 -16.50 1.96
N ALA A 357 -17.23 -15.21 1.60
CA ALA A 357 -18.01 -14.26 2.37
C ALA A 357 -19.48 -14.73 2.39
N ASN A 358 -20.00 -15.03 3.58
CA ASN A 358 -21.44 -15.12 3.71
C ASN A 358 -22.01 -13.72 3.48
N PRO A 359 -23.01 -13.54 2.58
CA PRO A 359 -23.71 -12.28 2.51
C PRO A 359 -24.27 -12.01 3.91
N VAL A 360 -23.82 -10.90 4.53
CA VAL A 360 -24.41 -10.45 5.79
C VAL A 360 -25.89 -10.35 5.54
N SER A 361 -26.68 -11.25 6.14
CA SER A 361 -28.13 -11.22 6.06
C SER A 361 -28.55 -9.90 6.72
N THR A 362 -28.86 -8.91 5.90
CA THR A 362 -29.62 -7.74 6.33
C THR A 362 -31.06 -8.20 6.57
N ALA A 363 -31.25 -9.01 7.62
CA ALA A 363 -32.58 -9.41 8.10
C ALA A 363 -33.26 -8.21 8.72
N GLY A 364 -33.92 -7.42 7.89
CA GLY A 364 -34.73 -6.25 8.20
C GLY A 364 -35.77 -6.01 7.12
N GLY A 365 -36.20 -7.06 6.45
CA GLY A 365 -37.40 -7.03 5.62
C GLY A 365 -38.64 -7.04 6.50
N VAL A 366 -39.17 -5.87 6.78
CA VAL A 366 -40.50 -5.70 7.35
C VAL A 366 -41.50 -6.31 6.37
N SER A 367 -42.01 -7.51 6.69
CA SER A 367 -43.21 -8.08 6.07
C SER A 367 -44.39 -7.27 6.55
N GLY A 368 -44.82 -6.27 5.76
CA GLY A 368 -46.11 -5.62 5.92
C GLY A 368 -47.19 -6.51 5.36
N ARG A 369 -48.13 -6.87 6.23
CA ARG A 369 -49.48 -7.23 5.87
C ARG A 369 -50.34 -5.99 5.92
#